data_c5e9ff8469294d5563974df1e1660773
#
_entry.id   c5e9ff8469294d5563974df1e1660773
#
_cell.length_a   1.000
_cell.length_b   1.000
_cell.length_c   1.000
_cell.angle_alpha   90.00
_cell.angle_beta   90.00
_cell.angle_gamma   90.00
#
_symmetry.space_group_name_H-M   'P 1'
#
loop_
_entity.id
_entity.type
_entity.pdbx_description
1 polymer ?
#
loop_
_entity_poly.entity_id
_entity_poly.type
_entity_poly.pdbx_seq_one_letter_code
_entity_poly.pdbx_strand_id
1 'polypeptide(L)'
;MNYHKSSGDESPKLVDITSSPTTVYLRKNIRAVEFTDDMTGETKTEYQYDEAKITKDEYINMLRNQTEELESVVAEMLYGEE
;
A
#
# COMPACT_ATOMS: atom_id res chain seq x y z
N MET A 1 3.36 12.52 -1.25
CA MET A 1 2.51 11.40 -1.73
C MET A 1 1.10 11.63 -1.23
N ASN A 2 0.14 11.64 -2.15
CA ASN A 2 -1.25 11.91 -1.81
C ASN A 2 -2.08 10.65 -1.92
N TYR A 3 -2.73 10.27 -0.83
CA TYR A 3 -3.66 9.15 -0.80
C TYR A 3 -5.07 9.64 -1.04
N HIS A 4 -5.85 8.85 -1.78
CA HIS A 4 -7.27 9.08 -1.97
C HIS A 4 -8.04 7.80 -1.67
N LYS A 5 -9.33 7.94 -1.39
CA LYS A 5 -10.17 6.78 -1.08
C LYS A 5 -10.50 6.01 -2.34
N SER A 6 -10.42 4.70 -2.25
CA SER A 6 -10.77 3.80 -3.35
C SER A 6 -11.50 2.59 -2.80
N SER A 7 -12.09 1.80 -3.70
CA SER A 7 -12.82 0.60 -3.31
C SER A 7 -12.80 -0.42 -4.45
N GLY A 8 -13.07 -1.67 -4.11
CA GLY A 8 -13.14 -2.74 -5.08
C GLY A 8 -13.77 -4.00 -4.49
N ASP A 9 -14.03 -4.97 -5.35
CA ASP A 9 -14.67 -6.22 -4.96
C ASP A 9 -13.71 -7.23 -4.33
N GLU A 10 -12.43 -7.04 -4.53
CA GLU A 10 -11.40 -7.94 -4.03
C GLU A 10 -10.45 -7.22 -3.11
N SER A 11 -9.86 -7.97 -2.18
CA SER A 11 -8.85 -7.41 -1.29
C SER A 11 -7.62 -7.00 -2.10
N PRO A 12 -7.25 -5.72 -2.08
CA PRO A 12 -6.12 -5.24 -2.87
C PRO A 12 -4.78 -5.62 -2.24
N LYS A 13 -3.74 -5.66 -3.05
CA LYS A 13 -2.38 -5.81 -2.54
C LYS A 13 -1.92 -4.48 -1.96
N LEU A 14 -1.14 -4.53 -0.88
CA LEU A 14 -0.59 -3.31 -0.28
C LEU A 14 0.31 -2.55 -1.24
N VAL A 15 1.09 -3.28 -2.02
CA VAL A 15 1.94 -2.71 -3.07
C VAL A 15 1.65 -3.47 -4.35
N ASP A 16 1.19 -2.77 -5.37
CA ASP A 16 0.88 -3.37 -6.68
C ASP A 16 1.82 -2.80 -7.72
N ILE A 17 2.74 -3.63 -8.21
CA ILE A 17 3.71 -3.26 -9.24
C ILE A 17 3.41 -3.92 -10.58
N THR A 18 2.33 -4.71 -10.66
CA THR A 18 2.03 -5.53 -11.84
C THR A 18 0.90 -5.00 -12.70
N SER A 19 0.03 -4.16 -12.15
CA SER A 19 -1.13 -3.65 -12.87
C SER A 19 -0.77 -2.62 -13.94
N SER A 20 0.39 -1.99 -13.83
CA SER A 20 0.86 -1.00 -14.80
C SER A 20 2.36 -1.16 -15.02
N PRO A 21 2.85 -0.95 -16.26
CA PRO A 21 4.29 -1.05 -16.52
C PRO A 21 5.10 0.13 -15.95
N THR A 22 4.46 1.24 -15.62
CA THR A 22 5.17 2.46 -15.18
C THR A 22 4.75 2.99 -13.82
N THR A 23 3.65 2.49 -13.27
CA THR A 23 3.04 3.01 -12.05
C THR A 23 3.01 1.95 -10.96
N VAL A 24 3.27 2.38 -9.73
CA VAL A 24 3.13 1.54 -8.53
C VAL A 24 1.95 2.09 -7.74
N TYR A 25 1.06 1.22 -7.32
CA TYR A 25 -0.08 1.56 -6.47
C TYR A 25 0.25 1.18 -5.04
N LEU A 26 0.18 2.14 -4.14
CA LEU A 26 0.39 1.92 -2.71
C LEU A 26 -0.96 2.03 -2.01
N ARG A 27 -1.27 1.05 -1.17
CA ARG A 27 -2.57 0.99 -0.51
C ARG A 27 -2.40 0.77 0.98
N LYS A 28 -3.26 1.40 1.76
CA LYS A 28 -3.25 1.28 3.23
C LYS A 28 -4.66 1.40 3.76
N ASN A 29 -4.81 1.11 5.05
CA ASN A 29 -6.09 1.18 5.74
C ASN A 29 -7.18 0.35 5.06
N ILE A 30 -6.80 -0.86 4.61
CA ILE A 30 -7.72 -1.76 3.92
C ILE A 30 -8.72 -2.31 4.91
N ARG A 31 -10.01 -2.20 4.59
CA ARG A 31 -11.08 -2.72 5.42
C ARG A 31 -12.17 -3.35 4.57
N ALA A 32 -12.76 -4.40 5.08
CA ALA A 32 -13.89 -5.06 4.43
C ALA A 32 -15.18 -4.47 5.00
N VAL A 33 -16.09 -4.09 4.11
CA VAL A 33 -17.41 -3.56 4.46
C VAL A 33 -18.45 -4.46 3.82
N GLU A 34 -19.34 -5.00 4.64
CA GLU A 34 -20.43 -5.84 4.14
C GLU A 34 -21.70 -5.03 3.99
N PHE A 35 -22.43 -5.28 2.91
CA PHE A 35 -23.74 -4.70 2.71
C PHE A 35 -24.67 -5.72 2.08
N THR A 36 -25.95 -5.60 2.39
CA THR A 36 -26.96 -6.51 1.90
C THR A 36 -27.83 -5.78 0.87
N ASP A 37 -28.03 -6.42 -0.28
CA ASP A 37 -28.91 -5.90 -1.30
C ASP A 37 -30.36 -6.18 -0.88
N ASP A 38 -31.17 -5.13 -0.71
CA ASP A 38 -32.55 -5.24 -0.27
C ASP A 38 -33.43 -5.97 -1.29
N MET A 39 -33.07 -5.94 -2.56
CA MET A 39 -33.85 -6.57 -3.60
C MET A 39 -33.63 -8.07 -3.73
N THR A 40 -32.39 -8.51 -3.54
CA THR A 40 -32.03 -9.93 -3.71
C THR A 40 -31.75 -10.64 -2.39
N GLY A 41 -31.53 -9.90 -1.31
CA GLY A 41 -31.13 -10.45 -0.02
C GLY A 41 -29.70 -10.95 0.02
N GLU A 42 -28.93 -10.73 -1.03
CA GLU A 42 -27.54 -11.15 -1.07
C GLU A 42 -26.66 -10.20 -0.30
N THR A 43 -25.70 -10.77 0.44
CA THR A 43 -24.68 -9.99 1.14
C THR A 43 -23.42 -9.94 0.27
N LYS A 44 -22.91 -8.74 0.06
CA LYS A 44 -21.70 -8.52 -0.71
C LYS A 44 -20.65 -7.85 0.17
N THR A 45 -19.40 -8.15 -0.10
CA THR A 45 -18.28 -7.54 0.59
C THR A 45 -17.57 -6.57 -0.35
N GLU A 46 -17.38 -5.34 0.11
CA GLU A 46 -16.62 -4.33 -0.59
C GLU A 46 -15.37 -4.02 0.24
N TYR A 47 -14.23 -3.93 -0.42
CA TYR A 47 -12.99 -3.52 0.23
C TYR A 47 -12.77 -2.04 -0.01
N GLN A 48 -12.63 -1.28 1.07
CA GLN A 48 -12.34 0.14 1.02
C GLN A 48 -10.92 0.37 1.52
N TYR A 49 -10.20 1.27 0.88
CA TYR A 49 -8.80 1.50 1.21
C TYR A 49 -8.36 2.87 0.73
N ASP A 50 -7.22 3.32 1.24
CA ASP A 50 -6.57 4.53 0.75
C ASP A 50 -5.51 4.11 -0.25
N GLU A 51 -5.47 4.78 -1.40
CA GLU A 51 -4.58 4.44 -2.50
C GLU A 51 -3.79 5.66 -2.96
N ALA A 52 -2.50 5.46 -3.23
CA ALA A 52 -1.65 6.45 -3.85
C ALA A 52 -0.98 5.85 -5.07
N LYS A 53 -0.71 6.68 -6.06
CA LYS A 53 0.01 6.30 -7.28
C LYS A 53 1.35 7.01 -7.32
N ILE A 54 2.41 6.26 -7.57
CA ILE A 54 3.74 6.84 -7.78
C ILE A 54 4.37 6.14 -8.99
N THR A 55 5.41 6.76 -9.54
CA THR A 55 6.14 6.12 -10.63
C THR A 55 7.02 4.99 -10.07
N LYS A 56 7.43 4.07 -10.94
CA LYS A 56 8.35 3.01 -10.53
C LYS A 56 9.70 3.59 -10.08
N ASP A 57 10.16 4.67 -10.70
CA ASP A 57 11.39 5.33 -10.29
C ASP A 57 11.27 5.91 -8.88
N GLU A 58 10.16 6.55 -8.57
CA GLU A 58 9.91 7.05 -7.22
C GLU A 58 9.87 5.92 -6.19
N TYR A 59 9.26 4.80 -6.56
CA TYR A 59 9.20 3.65 -5.68
C TYR A 59 10.60 3.07 -5.42
N ILE A 60 11.42 2.95 -6.45
CA ILE A 60 12.81 2.50 -6.32
C ILE A 60 13.58 3.42 -5.39
N ASN A 61 13.42 4.73 -5.53
CA ASN A 61 14.06 5.70 -4.66
C ASN A 61 13.62 5.56 -3.21
N MET A 62 12.32 5.32 -2.98
CA MET A 62 11.81 5.06 -1.63
C MET A 62 12.48 3.83 -1.01
N LEU A 63 12.60 2.75 -1.77
CA LEU A 63 13.24 1.53 -1.28
C LEU A 63 14.70 1.75 -0.95
N ARG A 64 15.41 2.52 -1.76
CA ARG A 64 16.80 2.87 -1.49
C ARG A 64 16.94 3.66 -0.21
N ASN A 65 16.11 4.66 -0.02
CA ASN A 65 16.12 5.48 1.20
C ASN A 65 15.84 4.65 2.44
N GLN A 66 14.89 3.73 2.37
CA GLN A 66 14.59 2.83 3.47
C GLN A 66 15.77 1.92 3.79
N THR A 67 16.44 1.40 2.77
CA THR A 67 17.62 0.55 2.96
C THR A 67 18.75 1.33 3.62
N GLU A 68 19.00 2.55 3.18
CA GLU A 68 20.04 3.41 3.78
C GLU A 68 19.74 3.71 5.24
N GLU A 69 18.49 4.01 5.56
CA GLU A 69 18.09 4.24 6.94
C GLU A 69 18.28 3.00 7.80
N LEU A 70 17.92 1.83 7.29
CA LEU A 70 18.13 0.58 8.01
C LEU A 70 19.61 0.29 8.25
N GLU A 71 20.44 0.53 7.28
CA GLU A 71 21.88 0.36 7.43
C GLU A 71 22.44 1.28 8.51
N SER A 72 21.97 2.53 8.55
CA SER A 72 22.39 3.47 9.58
C SER A 72 21.95 3.02 10.97
N VAL A 73 20.74 2.54 11.12
CA VAL A 73 20.23 2.05 12.41
C VAL A 73 21.00 0.83 12.86
N VAL A 74 21.26 -0.11 11.97
CA VAL A 74 22.03 -1.31 12.29
C VAL A 74 23.45 -0.94 12.71
N ALA A 75 24.07 0.00 12.01
CA ALA A 75 25.42 0.46 12.35
C ALA A 75 25.46 1.09 13.74
N GLU A 76 24.45 1.91 14.09
CA GLU A 76 24.35 2.48 15.42
C GLU A 76 24.19 1.41 16.50
N MET A 77 23.37 0.40 16.24
CA MET A 77 23.17 -0.68 17.20
C MET A 77 24.43 -1.52 17.42
N LEU A 78 25.27 -1.67 16.40
CA LEU A 78 26.46 -2.50 16.48
C LEU A 78 27.69 -1.71 16.90
N TYR A 79 27.80 -0.46 16.48
CA TYR A 79 29.03 0.31 16.61
C TYR A 79 28.86 1.67 17.26
N GLY A 80 27.65 2.12 17.46
CA GLY A 80 27.36 3.50 17.87
C GLY A 80 27.56 3.79 19.32
N GLU A 81 27.96 2.83 20.05
CA GLU A 81 28.04 2.93 21.50
C GLU A 81 29.27 3.63 22.01
N GLU A 82 30.07 4.05 21.16
CA GLU A 82 31.30 4.67 21.58
C GLU A 82 31.22 5.74 22.56
#